data_b223255b509e3c1e731f9e7202de1eee
#
_entry.id   b223255b509e3c1e731f9e7202de1eee
#
_cell.length_a   1.000
_cell.length_b   1.000
_cell.length_c   1.000
_cell.angle_alpha   90.00
_cell.angle_beta   90.00
_cell.angle_gamma   90.00
#
_symmetry.space_group_name_H-M   'P 1'
#
loop_
_entity.id
_entity.type
_entity.pdbx_description
1 polymer ?
#
loop_
_entity_poly.entity_id
_entity_poly.type
_entity_poly.pdbx_seq_one_letter_code
_entity_poly.pdbx_strand_id
1 'polypeptide(L)'
;MPHRTQLLELIADYRLRYPLEVETTGHLERFVMENPDCFSRELLEGHVTGSAWIIDESASRTLLTHHKKLNKWLQPGGHADGMSDVAEVALKEATEESGLSALHLRSSAILDIDIHLIPARKNEPEHFHYDCRFLIQCGSDDHYVISEESHDLAWVPIAGLSQYTDEHSVTRMADKCIGFLLSLIHI
;
A
#
# COMPACT_ATOMS: atom_id res chain seq x y z
N MET A 1 -12.93 -16.41 12.08
CA MET A 1 -12.07 -15.45 12.78
C MET A 1 -10.57 -15.61 12.50
N PRO A 2 -9.96 -16.82 12.27
CA PRO A 2 -8.50 -16.94 12.11
C PRO A 2 -7.91 -16.08 10.98
N HIS A 3 -8.62 -15.97 9.86
CA HIS A 3 -8.16 -15.22 8.68
C HIS A 3 -8.05 -13.70 8.86
N ARG A 4 -8.67 -13.10 9.88
CA ARG A 4 -8.57 -11.65 10.18
C ARG A 4 -7.59 -11.34 11.32
N THR A 5 -7.17 -12.36 12.06
CA THR A 5 -6.31 -12.19 13.25
C THR A 5 -4.98 -11.55 12.89
N GLN A 6 -4.34 -12.01 11.82
CA GLN A 6 -3.08 -11.44 11.36
C GLN A 6 -3.18 -9.93 11.07
N LEU A 7 -4.22 -9.50 10.36
CA LEU A 7 -4.40 -8.08 10.07
C LEU A 7 -4.67 -7.26 11.34
N LEU A 8 -5.47 -7.79 12.28
CA LEU A 8 -5.72 -7.11 13.56
C LEU A 8 -4.44 -6.96 14.41
N GLU A 9 -3.56 -7.96 14.41
CA GLU A 9 -2.24 -7.88 15.05
C GLU A 9 -1.36 -6.81 14.40
N LEU A 10 -1.33 -6.75 13.05
CA LEU A 10 -0.60 -5.73 12.31
C LEU A 10 -1.12 -4.30 12.58
N ILE A 11 -2.44 -4.13 12.71
CA ILE A 11 -3.05 -2.84 13.07
C ILE A 11 -2.65 -2.43 14.50
N ALA A 12 -2.64 -3.38 15.44
CA ALA A 12 -2.23 -3.13 16.81
C ALA A 12 -0.75 -2.68 16.88
N ASP A 13 0.14 -3.37 16.17
CA ASP A 13 1.55 -3.00 16.07
C ASP A 13 1.76 -1.65 15.39
N TYR A 14 0.99 -1.35 14.35
CA TYR A 14 1.03 -0.04 13.68
C TYR A 14 0.62 1.08 14.64
N ARG A 15 -0.45 0.90 15.42
CA ARG A 15 -0.93 1.87 16.42
C ARG A 15 0.13 2.20 17.47
N LEU A 16 0.94 1.23 17.88
CA LEU A 16 2.04 1.46 18.82
C LEU A 16 3.13 2.35 18.22
N ARG A 17 3.42 2.22 16.93
CA ARG A 17 4.42 3.03 16.21
C ARG A 17 3.91 4.43 15.86
N TYR A 18 2.60 4.56 15.58
CA TYR A 18 1.96 5.80 15.15
C TYR A 18 0.75 6.16 16.03
N PRO A 19 0.95 6.49 17.32
CA PRO A 19 -0.14 6.72 18.27
C PRO A 19 -1.02 7.93 17.93
N LEU A 20 -0.55 8.86 17.09
CA LEU A 20 -1.35 9.99 16.61
C LEU A 20 -2.37 9.61 15.53
N GLU A 21 -2.27 8.42 14.94
CA GLU A 21 -3.19 7.90 13.92
C GLU A 21 -4.26 6.97 14.52
N VAL A 22 -4.62 7.20 15.78
CA VAL A 22 -5.60 6.38 16.52
C VAL A 22 -6.98 6.36 15.85
N GLU A 23 -7.41 7.42 15.21
CA GLU A 23 -8.70 7.49 14.51
C GLU A 23 -8.70 6.57 13.28
N THR A 24 -7.67 6.67 12.44
CA THR A 24 -7.51 5.83 11.24
C THR A 24 -7.41 4.36 11.61
N THR A 25 -6.54 4.03 12.58
CA THR A 25 -6.38 2.63 13.03
C THR A 25 -7.65 2.08 13.68
N GLY A 26 -8.36 2.89 14.46
CA GLY A 26 -9.63 2.51 15.08
C GLY A 26 -10.74 2.29 14.07
N HIS A 27 -10.76 3.06 12.96
CA HIS A 27 -11.71 2.87 11.89
C HIS A 27 -11.45 1.56 11.14
N LEU A 28 -10.19 1.30 10.73
CA LEU A 28 -9.83 0.03 10.07
C LEU A 28 -10.09 -1.17 10.98
N GLU A 29 -9.68 -1.11 12.25
CA GLU A 29 -9.89 -2.21 13.21
C GLU A 29 -11.38 -2.57 13.34
N ARG A 30 -12.23 -1.56 13.53
CA ARG A 30 -13.68 -1.75 13.62
C ARG A 30 -14.24 -2.38 12.35
N PHE A 31 -13.85 -1.85 11.18
CA PHE A 31 -14.28 -2.39 9.89
C PHE A 31 -13.92 -3.88 9.76
N VAL A 32 -12.67 -4.26 10.06
CA VAL A 32 -12.21 -5.65 10.01
C VAL A 32 -12.93 -6.54 11.02
N MET A 33 -13.25 -6.02 12.22
CA MET A 33 -13.98 -6.79 13.24
C MET A 33 -15.44 -7.03 12.87
N GLU A 34 -16.10 -6.03 12.29
CA GLU A 34 -17.53 -6.08 11.97
C GLU A 34 -17.83 -6.82 10.66
N ASN A 35 -16.87 -6.86 9.73
CA ASN A 35 -17.05 -7.42 8.40
C ASN A 35 -16.24 -8.71 8.19
N PRO A 36 -16.83 -9.91 8.28
CA PRO A 36 -16.15 -11.18 8.00
C PRO A 36 -15.52 -11.24 6.60
N ASP A 37 -16.15 -10.62 5.61
CA ASP A 37 -15.76 -10.62 4.21
C ASP A 37 -14.96 -9.36 3.81
N CYS A 38 -14.31 -8.69 4.78
CA CYS A 38 -13.59 -7.43 4.58
C CYS A 38 -12.49 -7.48 3.49
N PHE A 39 -12.04 -8.65 3.08
CA PHE A 39 -11.07 -8.84 2.01
C PHE A 39 -11.71 -9.02 0.62
N SER A 40 -13.04 -9.10 0.53
CA SER A 40 -13.76 -9.29 -0.73
C SER A 40 -14.18 -7.94 -1.32
N ARG A 41 -13.85 -7.70 -2.60
CA ARG A 41 -14.34 -6.51 -3.33
C ARG A 41 -15.85 -6.50 -3.55
N GLU A 42 -16.54 -7.61 -3.30
CA GLU A 42 -17.99 -7.68 -3.40
C GLU A 42 -18.70 -7.08 -2.19
N LEU A 43 -17.98 -6.79 -1.11
CA LEU A 43 -18.50 -6.06 0.03
C LEU A 43 -18.70 -4.58 -0.37
N LEU A 44 -19.96 -4.18 -0.53
CA LEU A 44 -20.33 -2.89 -1.12
C LEU A 44 -19.98 -1.67 -0.26
N GLU A 45 -19.82 -1.84 1.04
CA GLU A 45 -19.44 -0.75 1.96
C GLU A 45 -17.96 -0.38 1.82
N GLY A 46 -17.14 -1.34 1.43
CA GLY A 46 -15.70 -1.18 1.28
C GLY A 46 -14.96 -2.48 1.49
N HIS A 47 -13.67 -2.49 1.21
CA HIS A 47 -12.83 -3.67 1.38
C HIS A 47 -11.37 -3.30 1.61
N VAL A 48 -10.62 -4.26 2.15
CA VAL A 48 -9.19 -4.12 2.39
C VAL A 48 -8.43 -4.25 1.07
N THR A 49 -7.46 -3.35 0.89
CA THR A 49 -6.51 -3.35 -0.22
C THR A 49 -5.08 -3.42 0.30
N GLY A 50 -4.17 -3.90 -0.54
CA GLY A 50 -2.74 -3.96 -0.23
C GLY A 50 -1.93 -3.17 -1.25
N SER A 51 -1.11 -2.22 -0.79
CA SER A 51 -0.28 -1.39 -1.64
C SER A 51 1.20 -1.45 -1.25
N ALA A 52 2.06 -1.17 -2.21
CA ALA A 52 3.50 -1.33 -2.11
C ALA A 52 4.23 0.01 -2.21
N TRP A 53 4.96 0.40 -1.16
CA TRP A 53 6.00 1.40 -1.28
C TRP A 53 7.28 0.69 -1.71
N ILE A 54 7.54 0.70 -3.03
CA ILE A 54 8.68 0.01 -3.61
C ILE A 54 9.89 0.94 -3.61
N ILE A 55 10.96 0.52 -2.94
CA ILE A 55 12.25 1.24 -2.96
C ILE A 55 13.28 0.47 -3.78
N ASP A 56 14.22 1.19 -4.39
CA ASP A 56 15.38 0.59 -5.05
C ASP A 56 16.38 -0.01 -4.04
N GLU A 57 17.40 -0.71 -4.51
CA GLU A 57 18.42 -1.34 -3.66
C GLU A 57 19.10 -0.33 -2.71
N SER A 58 19.31 0.89 -3.17
CA SER A 58 19.93 1.98 -2.39
C SER A 58 18.98 2.70 -1.43
N ALA A 59 17.67 2.41 -1.52
CA ALA A 59 16.60 3.12 -0.80
C ALA A 59 16.57 4.65 -1.06
N SER A 60 17.05 5.09 -2.21
CA SER A 60 17.07 6.50 -2.61
C SER A 60 15.92 6.89 -3.54
N ARG A 61 15.32 5.92 -4.23
CA ARG A 61 14.21 6.10 -5.16
C ARG A 61 13.04 5.21 -4.78
N THR A 62 11.84 5.65 -5.12
CA THR A 62 10.61 4.84 -5.07
C THR A 62 10.03 4.68 -6.46
N LEU A 63 9.40 3.54 -6.73
CA LEU A 63 8.68 3.32 -7.98
C LEU A 63 7.24 3.83 -7.84
N LEU A 64 6.85 4.74 -8.72
CA LEU A 64 5.47 5.19 -8.84
C LEU A 64 4.87 4.77 -10.17
N THR A 65 3.57 4.52 -10.18
CA THR A 65 2.76 4.30 -11.37
C THR A 65 1.96 5.55 -11.73
N HIS A 66 1.95 5.95 -13.00
CA HIS A 66 1.01 6.94 -13.52
C HIS A 66 -0.29 6.22 -13.87
N HIS A 67 -1.20 6.17 -12.92
CA HIS A 67 -2.41 5.37 -12.96
C HIS A 67 -3.41 5.88 -14.02
N LYS A 68 -3.79 5.06 -15.01
CA LYS A 68 -4.65 5.46 -16.14
C LYS A 68 -5.99 6.04 -15.74
N LYS A 69 -6.69 5.42 -14.80
CA LYS A 69 -8.07 5.83 -14.41
C LYS A 69 -8.08 7.10 -13.57
N LEU A 70 -7.03 7.33 -12.75
CA LEU A 70 -6.95 8.46 -11.82
C LEU A 70 -6.15 9.62 -12.38
N ASN A 71 -5.31 9.36 -13.39
CA ASN A 71 -4.36 10.32 -13.98
C ASN A 71 -3.46 10.98 -12.93
N LYS A 72 -2.97 10.18 -11.98
CA LYS A 72 -2.13 10.58 -10.87
C LYS A 72 -0.94 9.64 -10.72
N TRP A 73 0.17 10.15 -10.17
CA TRP A 73 1.29 9.34 -9.76
C TRP A 73 1.05 8.80 -8.36
N LEU A 74 0.95 7.48 -8.22
CA LEU A 74 0.63 6.77 -7.00
C LEU A 74 1.57 5.56 -6.83
N GLN A 75 1.51 4.95 -5.67
CA GLN A 75 2.13 3.65 -5.44
C GLN A 75 1.35 2.53 -6.15
N PRO A 76 1.99 1.42 -6.57
CA PRO A 76 1.30 0.19 -6.99
C PRO A 76 0.46 -0.41 -5.86
N GLY A 77 -0.67 -1.05 -6.22
CA GLY A 77 -1.51 -1.72 -5.23
C GLY A 77 -2.88 -2.09 -5.77
N GLY A 78 -3.54 -3.02 -5.10
CA GLY A 78 -4.83 -3.53 -5.53
C GLY A 78 -5.64 -4.26 -4.48
N HIS A 79 -6.64 -4.97 -4.94
CA HIS A 79 -7.63 -5.62 -4.09
C HIS A 79 -7.10 -6.92 -3.47
N ALA A 80 -7.51 -7.18 -2.25
CA ALA A 80 -7.17 -8.43 -1.57
C ALA A 80 -7.85 -9.67 -2.18
N ASP A 81 -9.04 -9.50 -2.75
CA ASP A 81 -9.80 -10.56 -3.45
C ASP A 81 -9.94 -11.85 -2.64
N GLY A 82 -10.19 -11.70 -1.34
CA GLY A 82 -10.31 -12.80 -0.40
C GLY A 82 -9.00 -13.28 0.21
N MET A 83 -7.85 -12.79 -0.24
CA MET A 83 -6.55 -13.08 0.37
C MET A 83 -6.41 -12.31 1.69
N SER A 84 -6.19 -13.01 2.79
CA SER A 84 -6.12 -12.41 4.13
C SER A 84 -4.70 -11.94 4.51
N ASP A 85 -3.66 -12.41 3.82
CA ASP A 85 -2.31 -11.90 3.97
C ASP A 85 -2.12 -10.67 3.08
N VAL A 86 -2.35 -9.49 3.66
CA VAL A 86 -2.35 -8.22 2.92
C VAL A 86 -0.94 -7.81 2.50
N ALA A 87 0.10 -8.29 3.19
CA ALA A 87 1.48 -8.07 2.78
C ALA A 87 1.81 -8.83 1.49
N GLU A 88 1.31 -10.06 1.36
CA GLU A 88 1.41 -10.84 0.12
C GLU A 88 0.57 -10.24 -1.01
N VAL A 89 -0.59 -9.64 -0.71
CA VAL A 89 -1.36 -8.84 -1.70
C VAL A 89 -0.50 -7.72 -2.25
N ALA A 90 0.11 -6.90 -1.37
CA ALA A 90 0.96 -5.80 -1.79
C ALA A 90 2.16 -6.26 -2.64
N LEU A 91 2.79 -7.38 -2.29
CA LEU A 91 3.92 -7.95 -3.05
C LEU A 91 3.47 -8.46 -4.43
N LYS A 92 2.31 -9.13 -4.49
CA LYS A 92 1.69 -9.61 -5.74
C LYS A 92 1.38 -8.43 -6.68
N GLU A 93 0.66 -7.42 -6.18
CA GLU A 93 0.31 -6.23 -6.96
C GLU A 93 1.56 -5.47 -7.44
N ALA A 94 2.56 -5.31 -6.56
CA ALA A 94 3.85 -4.72 -6.94
C ALA A 94 4.51 -5.45 -8.11
N THR A 95 4.48 -6.79 -8.11
CA THR A 95 5.06 -7.63 -9.16
C THR A 95 4.26 -7.52 -10.45
N GLU A 96 2.93 -7.59 -10.39
CA GLU A 96 2.03 -7.54 -11.54
C GLU A 96 2.04 -6.19 -12.24
N GLU A 97 2.03 -5.09 -11.47
CA GLU A 97 2.02 -3.75 -12.04
C GLU A 97 3.37 -3.27 -12.56
N SER A 98 4.48 -3.71 -11.93
CA SER A 98 5.82 -3.24 -12.29
C SER A 98 6.60 -4.19 -13.21
N GLY A 99 6.27 -5.47 -13.23
CA GLY A 99 7.05 -6.51 -13.92
C GLY A 99 8.42 -6.79 -13.27
N LEU A 100 8.72 -6.21 -12.11
CA LEU A 100 9.97 -6.44 -11.38
C LEU A 100 10.01 -7.87 -10.82
N SER A 101 11.11 -8.58 -11.04
CA SER A 101 11.26 -10.01 -10.67
C SER A 101 11.90 -10.23 -9.31
N ALA A 102 12.60 -9.24 -8.76
CA ALA A 102 13.40 -9.36 -7.54
C ALA A 102 12.86 -8.50 -6.39
N LEU A 103 11.54 -8.54 -6.18
CA LEU A 103 10.87 -7.82 -5.10
C LEU A 103 10.83 -8.66 -3.82
N HIS A 104 11.05 -8.02 -2.68
CA HIS A 104 10.89 -8.66 -1.37
C HIS A 104 10.39 -7.68 -0.31
N LEU A 105 9.57 -8.17 0.60
CA LEU A 105 9.14 -7.41 1.78
C LEU A 105 10.34 -7.09 2.68
N ARG A 106 10.52 -5.82 3.02
CA ARG A 106 11.52 -5.41 4.02
C ARG A 106 11.08 -5.74 5.44
N SER A 107 9.77 -5.80 5.63
CA SER A 107 9.11 -6.20 6.88
C SER A 107 7.68 -6.58 6.57
N SER A 108 7.12 -7.48 7.36
CA SER A 108 5.68 -7.78 7.36
C SER A 108 4.84 -6.71 8.08
N ALA A 109 5.47 -5.73 8.75
CA ALA A 109 4.76 -4.66 9.42
C ALA A 109 4.19 -3.64 8.43
N ILE A 110 3.00 -3.13 8.69
CA ILE A 110 2.37 -2.08 7.88
C ILE A 110 3.21 -0.80 7.97
N LEU A 111 3.60 -0.24 6.82
CA LEU A 111 4.29 1.04 6.72
C LEU A 111 3.32 2.21 6.92
N ASP A 112 2.16 2.17 6.27
CA ASP A 112 1.14 3.22 6.29
C ASP A 112 -0.27 2.63 6.16
N ILE A 113 -1.26 3.31 6.73
CA ILE A 113 -2.68 3.01 6.56
C ILE A 113 -3.36 4.23 5.96
N ASP A 114 -4.12 4.01 4.88
CA ASP A 114 -4.94 5.04 4.26
C ASP A 114 -6.37 4.55 4.08
N ILE A 115 -7.34 5.40 4.41
CA ILE A 115 -8.76 5.09 4.20
C ILE A 115 -9.31 6.17 3.30
N HIS A 116 -9.72 5.78 2.12
CA HIS A 116 -10.24 6.74 1.13
C HIS A 116 -11.47 6.23 0.43
N LEU A 117 -12.32 7.17 0.05
CA LEU A 117 -13.56 6.91 -0.65
C LEU A 117 -13.29 6.77 -2.15
N ILE A 118 -13.75 5.66 -2.72
CA ILE A 118 -13.80 5.45 -4.16
C ILE A 118 -15.18 5.93 -4.65
N PRO A 119 -15.22 6.93 -5.52
CA PRO A 119 -16.49 7.45 -6.01
C PRO A 119 -17.22 6.44 -6.89
N ALA A 120 -18.54 6.47 -6.84
CA ALA A 120 -19.38 5.59 -7.65
C ALA A 120 -19.03 5.68 -9.15
N ARG A 121 -18.97 4.54 -9.81
CA ARG A 121 -18.78 4.38 -11.25
C ARG A 121 -19.94 3.59 -11.83
N LYS A 122 -19.99 3.50 -13.18
CA LYS A 122 -21.12 2.96 -13.94
C LYS A 122 -21.67 1.61 -13.41
N ASN A 123 -20.81 0.73 -12.87
CA ASN A 123 -21.18 -0.60 -12.39
C ASN A 123 -20.74 -0.87 -10.93
N GLU A 124 -20.18 0.13 -10.26
CA GLU A 124 -19.67 0.01 -8.90
C GLU A 124 -20.23 1.17 -8.05
N PRO A 125 -20.92 0.89 -6.94
CA PRO A 125 -21.33 1.92 -6.01
C PRO A 125 -20.12 2.58 -5.35
N GLU A 126 -20.34 3.75 -4.76
CA GLU A 126 -19.36 4.39 -3.89
C GLU A 126 -19.03 3.47 -2.71
N HIS A 127 -17.74 3.31 -2.41
CA HIS A 127 -17.26 2.43 -1.35
C HIS A 127 -15.91 2.89 -0.81
N PHE A 128 -15.51 2.37 0.36
CA PHE A 128 -14.21 2.66 0.94
C PHE A 128 -13.15 1.63 0.56
N HIS A 129 -11.94 2.11 0.25
CA HIS A 129 -10.74 1.31 0.31
C HIS A 129 -10.06 1.52 1.67
N TYR A 130 -9.77 0.41 2.32
CA TYR A 130 -8.98 0.33 3.56
C TYR A 130 -7.59 -0.18 3.17
N ASP A 131 -6.72 0.76 2.78
CA ASP A 131 -5.45 0.46 2.15
C ASP A 131 -4.34 0.27 3.18
N CYS A 132 -3.80 -0.95 3.25
CA CYS A 132 -2.63 -1.29 4.06
C CYS A 132 -1.40 -1.31 3.16
N ARG A 133 -0.40 -0.49 3.48
CA ARG A 133 0.77 -0.24 2.64
C ARG A 133 2.01 -0.84 3.26
N PHE A 134 2.83 -1.50 2.46
CA PHE A 134 4.01 -2.24 2.93
C PHE A 134 5.27 -1.76 2.22
N LEU A 135 6.40 -1.82 2.95
CA LEU A 135 7.71 -1.51 2.41
C LEU A 135 8.28 -2.71 1.67
N ILE A 136 8.46 -2.55 0.37
CA ILE A 136 9.00 -3.57 -0.53
C ILE A 136 10.31 -3.04 -1.13
N GLN A 137 11.33 -3.87 -1.20
CA GLN A 137 12.60 -3.51 -1.83
C GLN A 137 12.81 -4.28 -3.11
N CYS A 138 13.24 -3.57 -4.14
CA CYS A 138 13.74 -4.13 -5.38
C CYS A 138 15.21 -4.52 -5.23
N GLY A 139 15.61 -5.63 -5.83
CA GLY A 139 17.02 -6.02 -5.96
C GLY A 139 17.76 -5.14 -6.99
N SER A 140 18.95 -5.60 -7.39
CA SER A 140 19.82 -4.87 -8.34
C SER A 140 19.26 -4.72 -9.75
N ASP A 141 18.32 -5.59 -10.16
CA ASP A 141 17.60 -5.46 -11.43
C ASP A 141 16.34 -4.61 -11.23
N ASP A 142 16.41 -3.34 -11.57
CA ASP A 142 15.35 -2.34 -11.41
C ASP A 142 14.61 -2.01 -12.73
N HIS A 143 14.73 -2.89 -13.75
CA HIS A 143 14.03 -2.76 -15.02
C HIS A 143 12.56 -3.14 -14.88
N TYR A 144 11.68 -2.14 -14.94
CA TYR A 144 10.24 -2.34 -14.89
C TYR A 144 9.62 -2.48 -16.29
N VAL A 145 8.42 -3.05 -16.32
CA VAL A 145 7.58 -3.19 -17.51
C VAL A 145 6.24 -2.49 -17.24
N ILE A 146 5.84 -1.57 -18.12
CA ILE A 146 4.59 -0.84 -17.96
C ILE A 146 3.41 -1.80 -18.20
N SER A 147 2.54 -1.93 -17.21
CA SER A 147 1.34 -2.75 -17.28
C SER A 147 0.22 -2.07 -18.09
N GLU A 148 -0.84 -2.82 -18.42
CA GLU A 148 -2.01 -2.25 -19.09
C GLU A 148 -2.79 -1.25 -18.24
N GLU A 149 -2.60 -1.24 -16.92
CA GLU A 149 -3.29 -0.35 -15.98
C GLU A 149 -2.66 1.03 -15.85
N SER A 150 -1.42 1.18 -16.34
CA SER A 150 -0.61 2.39 -16.18
C SER A 150 -0.35 3.09 -17.51
N HIS A 151 -0.29 4.44 -17.48
CA HIS A 151 0.25 5.22 -18.59
C HIS A 151 1.76 5.13 -18.63
N ASP A 152 2.40 5.12 -17.43
CA ASP A 152 3.84 5.11 -17.27
C ASP A 152 4.22 4.60 -15.86
N LEU A 153 5.47 4.21 -15.67
CA LEU A 153 6.11 4.00 -14.39
C LEU A 153 7.38 4.83 -14.30
N ALA A 154 7.76 5.25 -13.11
CA ALA A 154 9.01 5.99 -12.92
C ALA A 154 9.65 5.67 -11.57
N TRP A 155 10.98 5.44 -11.60
CA TRP A 155 11.81 5.52 -10.41
C TRP A 155 12.02 6.99 -10.04
N VAL A 156 11.37 7.42 -8.95
CA VAL A 156 11.38 8.81 -8.50
C VAL A 156 12.32 8.94 -7.30
N PRO A 157 13.28 9.89 -7.32
CA PRO A 157 14.06 10.21 -6.13
C PRO A 157 13.12 10.60 -4.97
N ILE A 158 13.25 9.95 -3.81
CA ILE A 158 12.40 10.23 -2.64
C ILE A 158 12.53 11.71 -2.24
N ALA A 159 13.74 12.28 -2.33
CA ALA A 159 13.97 13.71 -2.06
C ALA A 159 13.32 14.66 -3.09
N GLY A 160 12.96 14.15 -4.29
CA GLY A 160 12.34 14.91 -5.38
C GLY A 160 10.86 14.60 -5.60
N LEU A 161 10.23 13.88 -4.69
CA LEU A 161 8.88 13.34 -4.84
C LEU A 161 7.82 14.40 -5.17
N SER A 162 7.95 15.62 -4.61
CA SER A 162 7.04 16.74 -4.86
C SER A 162 7.00 17.24 -6.30
N GLN A 163 7.93 16.82 -7.16
CA GLN A 163 7.92 17.13 -8.59
C GLN A 163 6.99 16.19 -9.39
N TYR A 164 6.61 15.06 -8.79
CA TYR A 164 5.78 14.03 -9.43
C TYR A 164 4.36 14.02 -8.88
N THR A 165 4.21 14.23 -7.59
CA THR A 165 2.92 14.14 -6.91
C THR A 165 2.83 15.11 -5.75
N ASP A 166 1.62 15.67 -5.54
CA ASP A 166 1.23 16.44 -4.36
C ASP A 166 0.28 15.64 -3.44
N GLU A 167 0.04 14.36 -3.78
CA GLU A 167 -0.81 13.48 -2.97
C GLU A 167 -0.20 13.27 -1.58
N HIS A 168 -0.89 13.80 -0.58
CA HIS A 168 -0.42 13.73 0.81
C HIS A 168 -0.20 12.29 1.29
N SER A 169 -1.01 11.35 0.82
CA SER A 169 -0.86 9.93 1.16
C SER A 169 0.45 9.33 0.65
N VAL A 170 0.97 9.80 -0.48
CA VAL A 170 2.24 9.36 -1.06
C VAL A 170 3.42 10.03 -0.34
N THR A 171 3.35 11.34 -0.10
CA THR A 171 4.43 12.06 0.64
C THR A 171 4.56 11.56 2.08
N ARG A 172 3.45 11.23 2.74
CA ARG A 172 3.45 10.62 4.08
C ARG A 172 4.18 9.28 4.13
N MET A 173 4.05 8.43 3.09
CA MET A 173 4.80 7.18 3.00
C MET A 173 6.32 7.42 2.90
N ALA A 174 6.74 8.44 2.16
CA ALA A 174 8.16 8.79 2.08
C ALA A 174 8.73 9.15 3.45
N ASP A 175 8.03 9.97 4.22
CA ASP A 175 8.43 10.36 5.58
C ASP A 175 8.51 9.13 6.52
N LYS A 176 7.50 8.27 6.46
CA LYS A 176 7.45 7.04 7.26
C LYS A 176 8.54 6.04 6.86
N CYS A 177 8.84 5.93 5.56
CA CYS A 177 9.89 5.04 5.05
C CYS A 177 11.25 5.36 5.66
N ILE A 178 11.62 6.64 5.75
CA ILE A 178 12.89 7.08 6.36
C ILE A 178 12.95 6.62 7.82
N GLY A 179 11.92 6.91 8.61
CA GLY A 179 11.86 6.50 10.01
C GLY A 179 11.88 4.98 10.19
N PHE A 180 11.19 4.26 9.31
CA PHE A 180 11.10 2.80 9.34
C PHE A 180 12.46 2.15 9.05
N LEU A 181 13.18 2.61 8.03
CA LEU A 181 14.52 2.12 7.69
C LEU A 181 15.53 2.36 8.81
N LEU A 182 15.47 3.53 9.45
CA LEU A 182 16.32 3.84 10.60
C LEU A 182 16.05 2.91 11.78
N SER A 183 14.81 2.52 12.02
CA SER A 183 14.43 1.58 13.08
C SER A 183 14.99 0.17 12.88
N LEU A 184 15.16 -0.27 11.62
CA LEU A 184 15.71 -1.59 11.28
C LEU A 184 17.22 -1.70 11.45
N ILE A 185 17.93 -0.57 11.52
CA ILE A 185 19.42 -0.53 11.70
C ILE A 185 19.79 -0.61 13.18
N HIS A 186 18.87 -0.31 14.09
CA HIS A 186 19.15 -0.20 15.54
C HIS A 186 18.71 -1.46 16.33
N ILE A 187 18.44 -2.57 15.66
CA ILE A 187 18.20 -3.89 16.24
C ILE A 187 19.44 -4.77 15.99
#